data_61a3d429072ebf1280b0034ffbff4fd4
#
_entry.id   61a3d429072ebf1280b0034ffbff4fd4
#
_cell.length_a   1.000
_cell.length_b   1.000
_cell.length_c   1.000
_cell.angle_alpha   90.00
_cell.angle_beta   90.00
_cell.angle_gamma   90.00
#
_symmetry.space_group_name_H-M   'P 1'
#
loop_
_entity.id
_entity.type
_entity.pdbx_description
1 polymer ?
#
loop_
_entity_poly.entity_id
_entity_poly.type
_entity_poly.pdbx_seq_one_letter_code
_entity_poly.pdbx_strand_id
1 'polypeptide(L)'
;ACWQDIIPGKSFAVRVKRKGEHPFRSLDLERYLGGAILKHCAGSKVNLKKPDVEVRVEIDHDVVRVFGHKEQGLGGFPLPTQETVLSLLSGGFDSSVASFQLIRRGARVHFCFFNLGGAQHETGVRQTAYYLWQQYASSHPLKFISIDFAPVVEEILTKVDNGLMGVVLKRQMLRAAEIVANNLHTAAIVTGEALGQVSSQTLSNLSVIDEATDKLVLRPLITMDKQEIINIAQQIGTADFARSMPEYCGVISNKPTVKAQRDALAEAESQLDIELIKQVVRQSRVEDVSQIGETTEQRVQKVDAVQSVTSETHEIIDIRSQDEVDNKPFVAPKDDIVVRHIPFFKLATAFADLDHSKTYLLYCEKGVMSKLQALYLQEQGYQNVAVYQPPVKK
;
A
#
# COMPACT_ATOMS: atom_id res chain seq x y z
N ALA A 1 19.33 -28.89 -19.14
CA ALA A 1 18.39 -28.07 -19.92
C ALA A 1 18.01 -26.77 -19.21
N CYS A 2 17.56 -26.79 -17.95
CA CYS A 2 17.06 -25.57 -17.27
C CYS A 2 18.06 -24.42 -17.06
N TRP A 3 19.36 -24.67 -17.21
CA TRP A 3 20.40 -23.68 -16.84
C TRP A 3 21.24 -23.22 -18.04
N GLN A 4 21.01 -23.80 -19.21
CA GLN A 4 21.82 -23.52 -20.43
C GLN A 4 21.67 -22.08 -20.92
N ASP A 5 20.54 -21.43 -20.60
CA ASP A 5 20.25 -20.05 -21.02
C ASP A 5 20.54 -19.03 -19.91
N ILE A 6 20.77 -19.49 -18.66
CA ILE A 6 20.89 -18.62 -17.48
C ILE A 6 22.36 -18.46 -17.04
N ILE A 7 23.16 -19.52 -17.11
CA ILE A 7 24.54 -19.58 -16.57
C ILE A 7 25.63 -19.11 -17.51
N PRO A 8 25.53 -19.23 -18.87
CA PRO A 8 26.64 -18.86 -19.73
C PRO A 8 27.19 -17.47 -19.41
N GLY A 9 28.53 -17.38 -19.30
CA GLY A 9 29.26 -16.15 -18.97
C GLY A 9 29.19 -15.68 -17.52
N LYS A 10 28.42 -16.34 -16.65
CA LYS A 10 28.22 -15.95 -15.24
C LYS A 10 28.99 -16.85 -14.29
N SER A 11 29.18 -16.36 -13.05
CA SER A 11 29.65 -17.21 -11.95
C SER A 11 28.47 -17.96 -11.31
N PHE A 12 28.71 -19.20 -10.89
CA PHE A 12 27.69 -20.01 -10.25
C PHE A 12 28.22 -20.84 -9.09
N ALA A 13 27.29 -21.29 -8.23
CA ALA A 13 27.52 -22.32 -7.23
C ALA A 13 26.40 -23.36 -7.25
N VAL A 14 26.74 -24.61 -7.06
CA VAL A 14 25.76 -25.69 -6.82
C VAL A 14 25.62 -25.89 -5.31
N ARG A 15 24.38 -25.99 -4.82
CA ARG A 15 24.06 -26.28 -3.43
C ARG A 15 23.11 -27.47 -3.37
N VAL A 16 23.54 -28.52 -2.67
CA VAL A 16 22.76 -29.75 -2.52
C VAL A 16 22.34 -29.94 -1.07
N LYS A 17 21.03 -30.01 -0.84
CA LYS A 17 20.46 -30.39 0.45
C LYS A 17 19.87 -31.79 0.33
N ARG A 18 20.23 -32.69 1.28
CA ARG A 18 19.74 -34.06 1.29
C ARG A 18 18.98 -34.38 2.57
N LYS A 19 17.94 -35.17 2.44
CA LYS A 19 17.19 -35.81 3.52
C LYS A 19 17.03 -37.30 3.18
N GLY A 20 17.31 -38.15 4.15
CA GLY A 20 17.39 -39.59 3.96
C GLY A 20 18.82 -40.09 3.77
N GLU A 21 18.96 -41.43 3.62
CA GLU A 21 20.24 -42.11 3.41
C GLU A 21 20.53 -42.27 1.92
N HIS A 22 21.73 -41.95 1.50
CA HIS A 22 22.15 -42.01 0.09
C HIS A 22 23.62 -42.49 0.03
N PRO A 23 24.02 -43.19 -1.01
CA PRO A 23 25.39 -43.71 -1.16
C PRO A 23 26.43 -42.66 -1.50
N PHE A 24 26.04 -41.37 -1.57
CA PHE A 24 26.88 -40.22 -1.89
C PHE A 24 26.65 -39.07 -0.91
N ARG A 25 27.62 -38.18 -0.77
CA ARG A 25 27.56 -36.96 0.03
C ARG A 25 27.03 -35.79 -0.82
N SER A 26 26.44 -34.77 -0.17
CA SER A 26 26.02 -33.54 -0.87
C SER A 26 27.15 -32.92 -1.68
N LEU A 27 28.35 -32.86 -1.10
CA LEU A 27 29.52 -32.29 -1.75
C LEU A 27 29.96 -33.07 -3.03
N ASP A 28 29.81 -34.38 -3.04
CA ASP A 28 30.13 -35.20 -4.20
C ASP A 28 29.20 -34.87 -5.37
N LEU A 29 27.92 -34.69 -5.08
CA LEU A 29 26.92 -34.30 -6.08
C LEU A 29 27.09 -32.83 -6.51
N GLU A 30 27.44 -31.92 -5.60
CA GLU A 30 27.78 -30.52 -5.94
C GLU A 30 28.93 -30.45 -6.94
N ARG A 31 30.00 -31.23 -6.71
CA ARG A 31 31.14 -31.32 -7.61
C ARG A 31 30.80 -31.93 -8.95
N TYR A 32 30.02 -33.01 -8.94
CA TYR A 32 29.57 -33.69 -10.16
C TYR A 32 28.72 -32.75 -11.04
N LEU A 33 27.72 -32.12 -10.45
CA LEU A 33 26.84 -31.19 -11.17
C LEU A 33 27.57 -29.91 -11.59
N GLY A 34 28.46 -29.38 -10.72
CA GLY A 34 29.30 -28.23 -11.04
C GLY A 34 30.24 -28.50 -12.22
N GLY A 35 30.87 -29.67 -12.28
CA GLY A 35 31.68 -30.11 -13.41
C GLY A 35 30.85 -30.26 -14.71
N ALA A 36 29.67 -30.81 -14.63
CA ALA A 36 28.75 -30.90 -15.77
C ALA A 36 28.33 -29.52 -16.29
N ILE A 37 28.02 -28.58 -15.41
CA ILE A 37 27.67 -27.20 -15.79
C ILE A 37 28.87 -26.51 -16.49
N LEU A 38 30.06 -26.59 -15.92
CA LEU A 38 31.26 -26.01 -16.54
C LEU A 38 31.49 -26.55 -17.97
N LYS A 39 31.20 -27.84 -18.17
CA LYS A 39 31.36 -28.48 -19.49
C LYS A 39 30.38 -28.01 -20.52
N HIS A 40 29.12 -27.67 -20.09
CA HIS A 40 28.02 -27.38 -20.99
C HIS A 40 27.62 -25.91 -21.06
N CYS A 41 28.12 -25.05 -20.17
CA CYS A 41 27.85 -23.61 -20.14
C CYS A 41 29.13 -22.81 -20.41
N ALA A 42 29.30 -22.39 -21.63
CA ALA A 42 30.53 -21.68 -22.06
C ALA A 42 30.77 -20.38 -21.26
N GLY A 43 32.01 -20.11 -20.89
CA GLY A 43 32.38 -18.88 -20.17
C GLY A 43 31.96 -18.82 -18.71
N SER A 44 31.31 -19.87 -18.17
CA SER A 44 30.90 -19.91 -16.76
C SER A 44 32.13 -20.24 -15.84
N LYS A 45 32.03 -19.79 -14.59
CA LYS A 45 33.05 -20.06 -13.54
C LYS A 45 32.39 -20.36 -12.20
N VAL A 46 33.01 -21.17 -11.38
CA VAL A 46 32.54 -21.48 -10.02
C VAL A 46 32.94 -20.35 -9.06
N ASN A 47 31.96 -19.85 -8.29
CA ASN A 47 32.17 -18.92 -7.19
C ASN A 47 31.32 -19.35 -5.99
N LEU A 48 31.96 -19.93 -4.97
CA LEU A 48 31.25 -20.49 -3.81
C LEU A 48 30.80 -19.43 -2.79
N LYS A 49 31.45 -18.24 -2.80
CA LYS A 49 31.16 -17.20 -1.80
C LYS A 49 30.05 -16.25 -2.24
N LYS A 50 30.09 -15.75 -3.48
CA LYS A 50 29.14 -14.78 -4.03
C LYS A 50 28.89 -15.11 -5.52
N PRO A 51 28.13 -16.18 -5.81
CA PRO A 51 27.78 -16.53 -7.19
C PRO A 51 26.72 -15.59 -7.75
N ASP A 52 26.78 -15.36 -9.07
CA ASP A 52 25.69 -14.66 -9.81
C ASP A 52 24.45 -15.55 -9.91
N VAL A 53 24.65 -16.89 -9.97
CA VAL A 53 23.58 -17.88 -10.05
C VAL A 53 23.81 -19.00 -9.04
N GLU A 54 22.81 -19.31 -8.22
CA GLU A 54 22.83 -20.44 -7.30
C GLU A 54 21.93 -21.57 -7.82
N VAL A 55 22.55 -22.68 -8.20
CA VAL A 55 21.86 -23.91 -8.60
C VAL A 55 21.54 -24.73 -7.35
N ARG A 56 20.27 -24.80 -6.97
CA ARG A 56 19.81 -25.57 -5.81
C ARG A 56 19.22 -26.90 -6.21
N VAL A 57 19.65 -27.95 -5.52
CA VAL A 57 19.10 -29.28 -5.64
C VAL A 57 18.72 -29.78 -4.25
N GLU A 58 17.51 -30.19 -4.07
CA GLU A 58 17.06 -30.88 -2.85
C GLU A 58 16.72 -32.31 -3.18
N ILE A 59 17.24 -33.24 -2.38
CA ILE A 59 16.94 -34.66 -2.44
C ILE A 59 16.22 -35.02 -1.14
N ASP A 60 15.00 -35.46 -1.29
CA ASP A 60 14.15 -35.91 -0.19
C ASP A 60 13.84 -37.39 -0.44
N HIS A 61 14.64 -38.28 0.20
CA HIS A 61 14.63 -39.73 -0.08
C HIS A 61 14.87 -39.98 -1.58
N ASP A 62 13.91 -40.50 -2.28
CA ASP A 62 14.00 -40.85 -3.71
C ASP A 62 13.54 -39.70 -4.64
N VAL A 63 13.15 -38.54 -4.10
CA VAL A 63 12.63 -37.40 -4.87
C VAL A 63 13.72 -36.34 -5.01
N VAL A 64 14.08 -36.03 -6.25
CA VAL A 64 15.01 -34.95 -6.58
C VAL A 64 14.23 -33.74 -7.06
N ARG A 65 14.44 -32.57 -6.42
CA ARG A 65 13.89 -31.28 -6.82
C ARG A 65 15.02 -30.36 -7.24
N VAL A 66 14.87 -29.74 -8.41
CA VAL A 66 15.81 -28.74 -8.93
C VAL A 66 15.08 -27.41 -8.95
N PHE A 67 15.68 -26.38 -8.31
CA PHE A 67 15.10 -25.05 -8.21
C PHE A 67 15.73 -24.12 -9.23
N GLY A 68 14.93 -23.55 -10.12
CA GLY A 68 15.37 -22.63 -11.16
C GLY A 68 15.67 -21.24 -10.64
N HIS A 69 14.77 -20.67 -9.89
CA HIS A 69 14.86 -19.32 -9.33
C HIS A 69 14.35 -19.31 -7.88
N LYS A 70 14.90 -18.42 -7.07
CA LYS A 70 14.46 -18.19 -5.70
C LYS A 70 14.05 -16.73 -5.59
N GLU A 71 12.79 -16.51 -5.41
CA GLU A 71 12.26 -15.19 -5.09
C GLU A 71 12.22 -14.96 -3.59
N GLN A 72 12.52 -13.73 -3.20
CA GLN A 72 12.42 -13.31 -1.81
C GLN A 72 10.96 -12.98 -1.52
N GLY A 73 10.30 -13.78 -0.70
CA GLY A 73 8.97 -13.45 -0.19
C GLY A 73 9.00 -12.32 0.83
N LEU A 74 7.82 -11.80 1.18
CA LEU A 74 7.67 -10.73 2.16
C LEU A 74 8.12 -11.13 3.57
N GLY A 75 8.23 -12.41 3.87
CA GLY A 75 8.42 -12.92 5.22
C GLY A 75 7.16 -12.73 6.08
N GLY A 76 7.30 -12.92 7.40
CA GLY A 76 6.19 -12.76 8.35
C GLY A 76 5.36 -14.01 8.51
N PHE A 77 4.03 -13.87 8.63
CA PHE A 77 3.10 -14.96 8.80
C PHE A 77 2.17 -15.13 7.60
N PRO A 78 1.66 -16.34 7.34
CA PRO A 78 0.63 -16.54 6.32
C PRO A 78 -0.62 -15.72 6.60
N LEU A 79 -1.31 -15.27 5.56
CA LEU A 79 -2.53 -14.46 5.63
C LEU A 79 -3.79 -15.34 5.55
N PRO A 80 -4.84 -14.97 6.25
CA PRO A 80 -4.93 -14.25 7.52
C PRO A 80 -4.90 -15.24 8.68
N THR A 81 -3.80 -15.31 9.43
CA THR A 81 -3.64 -16.27 10.55
C THR A 81 -3.68 -15.59 11.92
N GLN A 82 -3.63 -14.27 11.96
CA GLN A 82 -3.75 -13.46 13.18
C GLN A 82 -5.12 -12.80 13.25
N GLU A 83 -5.43 -12.22 14.41
CA GLU A 83 -6.68 -11.50 14.65
C GLU A 83 -6.85 -10.31 13.70
N THR A 84 -8.11 -9.90 13.57
CA THR A 84 -8.46 -8.72 12.79
C THR A 84 -8.11 -7.45 13.56
N VAL A 85 -7.52 -6.47 12.86
CA VAL A 85 -7.19 -5.15 13.41
C VAL A 85 -7.81 -4.04 12.57
N LEU A 86 -8.01 -2.86 13.18
CA LEU A 86 -8.49 -1.66 12.51
C LEU A 86 -7.33 -0.67 12.34
N SER A 87 -6.87 -0.45 11.12
CA SER A 87 -5.79 0.49 10.83
C SER A 87 -6.33 1.86 10.43
N LEU A 88 -5.85 2.91 11.09
CA LEU A 88 -6.17 4.30 10.75
C LEU A 88 -5.34 4.70 9.53
N LEU A 89 -5.98 4.76 8.37
CA LEU A 89 -5.33 5.02 7.08
C LEU A 89 -5.62 6.45 6.63
N SER A 90 -4.58 7.28 6.50
CA SER A 90 -4.69 8.66 6.01
C SER A 90 -4.22 8.85 4.56
N GLY A 91 -3.66 7.80 3.94
CA GLY A 91 -3.03 7.84 2.62
C GLY A 91 -1.58 8.33 2.62
N GLY A 92 -1.06 8.87 3.73
CA GLY A 92 0.34 9.24 3.88
C GLY A 92 1.28 8.05 4.05
N PHE A 93 2.59 8.33 4.05
CA PHE A 93 3.66 7.31 4.19
C PHE A 93 3.47 6.42 5.40
N ASP A 94 3.28 7.03 6.57
CA ASP A 94 3.31 6.33 7.85
C ASP A 94 2.13 5.37 8.00
N SER A 95 0.93 5.81 7.66
CA SER A 95 -0.28 4.99 7.81
C SER A 95 -0.33 3.80 6.84
N SER A 96 0.17 3.97 5.62
CA SER A 96 0.24 2.89 4.64
C SER A 96 1.29 1.84 5.02
N VAL A 97 2.47 2.28 5.50
CA VAL A 97 3.52 1.37 5.98
C VAL A 97 3.09 0.64 7.26
N ALA A 98 2.44 1.34 8.21
CA ALA A 98 1.90 0.71 9.42
C ALA A 98 0.89 -0.40 9.08
N SER A 99 -0.04 -0.13 8.18
CA SER A 99 -1.01 -1.12 7.69
C SER A 99 -0.31 -2.34 7.07
N PHE A 100 0.66 -2.10 6.19
CA PHE A 100 1.45 -3.16 5.55
C PHE A 100 2.20 -4.03 6.57
N GLN A 101 2.80 -3.43 7.61
CA GLN A 101 3.52 -4.19 8.63
C GLN A 101 2.60 -5.20 9.35
N LEU A 102 1.34 -4.85 9.60
CA LEU A 102 0.37 -5.76 10.21
C LEU A 102 -0.12 -6.83 9.20
N ILE A 103 -0.35 -6.46 7.94
CA ILE A 103 -0.65 -7.42 6.86
C ILE A 103 0.50 -8.45 6.79
N ARG A 104 1.74 -8.01 6.71
CA ARG A 104 2.93 -8.88 6.70
C ARG A 104 3.02 -9.79 7.93
N ARG A 105 2.50 -9.36 9.09
CA ARG A 105 2.44 -10.17 10.31
C ARG A 105 1.26 -11.15 10.34
N GLY A 106 0.48 -11.22 9.26
CA GLY A 106 -0.62 -12.17 9.11
C GLY A 106 -1.96 -11.68 9.66
N ALA A 107 -2.08 -10.40 10.05
CA ALA A 107 -3.33 -9.84 10.52
C ALA A 107 -4.28 -9.53 9.35
N ARG A 108 -5.58 -9.69 9.58
CA ARG A 108 -6.62 -9.12 8.72
C ARG A 108 -6.76 -7.65 9.08
N VAL A 109 -6.44 -6.74 8.14
CA VAL A 109 -6.36 -5.30 8.42
C VAL A 109 -7.52 -4.57 7.75
N HIS A 110 -8.55 -4.19 8.52
CA HIS A 110 -9.58 -3.25 8.06
C HIS A 110 -9.03 -1.83 8.11
N PHE A 111 -9.48 -0.97 7.19
CA PHE A 111 -9.02 0.41 7.08
C PHE A 111 -10.09 1.37 7.58
N CYS A 112 -9.73 2.31 8.44
CA CYS A 112 -10.57 3.40 8.90
C CYS A 112 -9.95 4.73 8.48
N PHE A 113 -10.72 5.53 7.77
CA PHE A 113 -10.33 6.84 7.28
C PHE A 113 -11.18 7.93 7.91
N PHE A 114 -10.53 8.90 8.54
CA PHE A 114 -11.16 10.12 9.03
C PHE A 114 -11.02 11.20 7.95
N ASN A 115 -12.13 11.51 7.27
CA ASN A 115 -12.13 12.49 6.20
C ASN A 115 -12.12 13.90 6.76
N LEU A 116 -11.01 14.61 6.55
CA LEU A 116 -10.81 16.02 6.92
C LEU A 116 -10.68 16.92 5.68
N GLY A 117 -10.42 16.34 4.51
CA GLY A 117 -10.06 17.05 3.28
C GLY A 117 -11.09 16.93 2.15
N GLY A 118 -12.28 16.38 2.43
CA GLY A 118 -13.33 16.25 1.43
C GLY A 118 -13.14 15.10 0.44
N ALA A 119 -13.84 15.17 -0.69
CA ALA A 119 -13.96 14.08 -1.66
C ALA A 119 -12.60 13.68 -2.30
N GLN A 120 -11.74 14.65 -2.56
CA GLN A 120 -10.44 14.44 -3.18
C GLN A 120 -9.50 13.63 -2.28
N HIS A 121 -9.42 13.99 -1.00
CA HIS A 121 -8.61 13.27 -0.02
C HIS A 121 -9.13 11.82 0.12
N GLU A 122 -10.43 11.64 0.21
CA GLU A 122 -11.04 10.31 0.30
C GLU A 122 -10.69 9.44 -0.91
N THR A 123 -10.74 9.99 -2.12
CA THR A 123 -10.42 9.24 -3.35
C THR A 123 -9.00 8.69 -3.30
N GLY A 124 -8.01 9.50 -2.90
CA GLY A 124 -6.61 9.06 -2.80
C GLY A 124 -6.39 7.99 -1.70
N VAL A 125 -7.07 8.12 -0.55
CA VAL A 125 -6.99 7.11 0.51
C VAL A 125 -7.64 5.80 0.07
N ARG A 126 -8.77 5.84 -0.65
CA ARG A 126 -9.41 4.67 -1.26
C ARG A 126 -8.49 3.94 -2.24
N GLN A 127 -7.76 4.68 -3.06
CA GLN A 127 -6.75 4.12 -3.97
C GLN A 127 -5.65 3.39 -3.20
N THR A 128 -5.13 4.00 -2.13
CA THR A 128 -4.11 3.38 -1.27
C THR A 128 -4.63 2.11 -0.60
N ALA A 129 -5.85 2.13 -0.06
CA ALA A 129 -6.49 0.95 0.55
C ALA A 129 -6.69 -0.19 -0.44
N TYR A 130 -7.22 0.12 -1.64
CA TYR A 130 -7.42 -0.86 -2.71
C TYR A 130 -6.09 -1.45 -3.17
N TYR A 131 -5.05 -0.63 -3.34
CA TYR A 131 -3.73 -1.08 -3.73
C TYR A 131 -3.12 -2.04 -2.70
N LEU A 132 -3.13 -1.66 -1.41
CA LEU A 132 -2.61 -2.51 -0.34
C LEU A 132 -3.35 -3.86 -0.29
N TRP A 133 -4.66 -3.85 -0.45
CA TRP A 133 -5.46 -5.07 -0.51
C TRP A 133 -5.11 -5.92 -1.74
N GLN A 134 -5.09 -5.31 -2.93
CA GLN A 134 -4.84 -6.02 -4.19
C GLN A 134 -3.47 -6.69 -4.21
N GLN A 135 -2.44 -6.00 -3.73
CA GLN A 135 -1.06 -6.49 -3.76
C GLN A 135 -0.75 -7.48 -2.63
N TYR A 136 -1.29 -7.25 -1.44
CA TYR A 136 -0.79 -7.92 -0.24
C TYR A 136 -1.85 -8.70 0.55
N ALA A 137 -3.14 -8.53 0.27
CA ALA A 137 -4.21 -9.07 1.10
C ALA A 137 -5.43 -9.57 0.32
N SER A 138 -5.35 -9.75 -1.00
CA SER A 138 -6.47 -10.10 -1.88
C SER A 138 -7.06 -11.50 -1.64
N SER A 139 -6.42 -12.32 -0.82
CA SER A 139 -6.91 -13.66 -0.44
C SER A 139 -8.14 -13.63 0.47
N HIS A 140 -8.50 -12.47 1.04
CA HIS A 140 -9.63 -12.34 1.97
C HIS A 140 -10.27 -10.94 1.89
N PRO A 141 -11.56 -10.82 2.28
CA PRO A 141 -12.26 -9.53 2.26
C PRO A 141 -11.76 -8.62 3.37
N LEU A 142 -11.57 -7.34 3.02
CA LEU A 142 -11.26 -6.26 3.95
C LEU A 142 -12.33 -5.17 3.86
N LYS A 143 -12.58 -4.46 4.97
CA LYS A 143 -13.50 -3.33 5.03
C LYS A 143 -12.74 -2.02 4.98
N PHE A 144 -13.32 -1.05 4.28
CA PHE A 144 -12.92 0.36 4.29
C PHE A 144 -14.05 1.17 4.93
N ILE A 145 -13.72 1.89 5.97
CA ILE A 145 -14.64 2.72 6.73
C ILE A 145 -14.26 4.18 6.54
N SER A 146 -15.13 4.99 5.96
CA SER A 146 -14.96 6.43 5.79
C SER A 146 -15.87 7.18 6.73
N ILE A 147 -15.30 8.02 7.58
CA ILE A 147 -16.00 8.84 8.57
C ILE A 147 -15.79 10.31 8.19
N ASP A 148 -16.85 11.05 7.92
CA ASP A 148 -16.78 12.50 7.81
C ASP A 148 -16.52 13.08 9.21
N PHE A 149 -15.30 13.56 9.40
CA PHE A 149 -14.84 14.07 10.69
C PHE A 149 -14.80 15.60 10.75
N ALA A 150 -15.22 16.29 9.67
CA ALA A 150 -15.26 17.74 9.61
C ALA A 150 -16.07 18.38 10.76
N PRO A 151 -17.24 17.85 11.17
CA PRO A 151 -18.00 18.44 12.30
C PRO A 151 -17.22 18.39 13.64
N VAL A 152 -16.48 17.30 13.88
CA VAL A 152 -15.66 17.15 15.10
C VAL A 152 -14.48 18.12 15.09
N VAL A 153 -13.86 18.30 13.92
CA VAL A 153 -12.75 19.28 13.75
C VAL A 153 -13.27 20.69 13.96
N GLU A 154 -14.42 21.06 13.41
CA GLU A 154 -15.04 22.38 13.61
C GLU A 154 -15.28 22.67 15.09
N GLU A 155 -15.79 21.67 15.83
CA GLU A 155 -16.00 21.81 17.27
C GLU A 155 -14.68 22.00 18.03
N ILE A 156 -13.63 21.25 17.68
CA ILE A 156 -12.29 21.39 18.28
C ILE A 156 -11.71 22.77 17.99
N LEU A 157 -11.81 23.26 16.75
CA LEU A 157 -11.29 24.57 16.35
C LEU A 157 -11.99 25.73 17.08
N THR A 158 -13.26 25.56 17.44
CA THR A 158 -14.04 26.61 18.11
C THR A 158 -13.94 26.59 19.62
N LYS A 159 -13.70 25.43 20.23
CA LYS A 159 -13.84 25.25 21.69
C LYS A 159 -12.53 24.89 22.41
N VAL A 160 -11.51 24.44 21.70
CA VAL A 160 -10.29 23.92 22.30
C VAL A 160 -9.12 24.90 22.11
N ASP A 161 -8.32 25.09 23.13
CA ASP A 161 -7.08 25.87 23.09
C ASP A 161 -6.14 25.35 21.98
N ASN A 162 -5.56 26.29 21.22
CA ASN A 162 -4.71 25.99 20.07
C ASN A 162 -3.59 24.97 20.38
N GLY A 163 -2.96 25.08 21.57
CA GLY A 163 -1.90 24.18 21.99
C GLY A 163 -2.35 22.74 22.19
N LEU A 164 -3.62 22.48 22.50
CA LEU A 164 -4.18 21.16 22.81
C LEU A 164 -4.90 20.51 21.63
N MET A 165 -5.27 21.29 20.59
CA MET A 165 -6.10 20.82 19.48
C MET A 165 -5.60 19.51 18.85
N GLY A 166 -4.29 19.37 18.58
CA GLY A 166 -3.72 18.18 17.96
C GLY A 166 -3.83 16.92 18.85
N VAL A 167 -3.69 17.07 20.17
CA VAL A 167 -3.83 15.97 21.12
C VAL A 167 -5.30 15.59 21.27
N VAL A 168 -6.20 16.58 21.40
CA VAL A 168 -7.64 16.37 21.52
C VAL A 168 -8.17 15.71 20.25
N LEU A 169 -7.77 16.17 19.04
CA LEU A 169 -8.17 15.53 17.80
C LEU A 169 -7.83 14.05 17.76
N LYS A 170 -6.60 13.68 18.12
CA LYS A 170 -6.18 12.27 18.16
C LYS A 170 -6.97 11.45 19.18
N ARG A 171 -7.29 12.03 20.33
CA ARG A 171 -8.16 11.38 21.33
C ARG A 171 -9.56 11.14 20.79
N GLN A 172 -10.16 12.12 20.10
CA GLN A 172 -11.48 11.96 19.47
C GLN A 172 -11.43 10.91 18.33
N MET A 173 -10.36 10.88 17.53
CA MET A 173 -10.16 9.83 16.53
C MET A 173 -10.08 8.43 17.14
N LEU A 174 -9.37 8.25 18.27
CA LEU A 174 -9.30 6.96 18.96
C LEU A 174 -10.65 6.55 19.54
N ARG A 175 -11.43 7.45 20.14
CA ARG A 175 -12.80 7.16 20.59
C ARG A 175 -13.71 6.70 19.44
N ALA A 176 -13.68 7.41 18.32
CA ALA A 176 -14.42 7.02 17.13
C ALA A 176 -13.95 5.66 16.58
N ALA A 177 -12.63 5.46 16.50
CA ALA A 177 -12.03 4.20 16.07
C ALA A 177 -12.41 3.03 16.98
N GLU A 178 -12.49 3.23 18.29
CA GLU A 178 -12.94 2.21 19.25
C GLU A 178 -14.38 1.77 18.97
N ILE A 179 -15.30 2.70 18.71
CA ILE A 179 -16.68 2.35 18.36
C ILE A 179 -16.71 1.50 17.09
N VAL A 180 -15.93 1.88 16.05
CA VAL A 180 -15.81 1.10 14.81
C VAL A 180 -15.18 -0.26 15.09
N ALA A 181 -14.11 -0.31 15.88
CA ALA A 181 -13.41 -1.52 16.25
C ALA A 181 -14.31 -2.53 16.98
N ASN A 182 -15.16 -2.02 17.89
CA ASN A 182 -16.16 -2.83 18.59
C ASN A 182 -17.23 -3.38 17.63
N ASN A 183 -17.75 -2.56 16.72
CA ASN A 183 -18.74 -2.96 15.73
C ASN A 183 -18.19 -4.02 14.75
N LEU A 184 -16.92 -3.97 14.43
CA LEU A 184 -16.24 -4.91 13.52
C LEU A 184 -15.51 -6.04 14.26
N HIS A 185 -15.63 -6.11 15.59
CA HIS A 185 -14.97 -7.12 16.45
C HIS A 185 -13.45 -7.21 16.21
N THR A 186 -12.78 -6.06 16.03
CA THR A 186 -11.33 -6.03 15.86
C THR A 186 -10.61 -6.04 17.21
N ALA A 187 -9.46 -6.72 17.27
CA ALA A 187 -8.68 -6.90 18.49
C ALA A 187 -7.90 -5.64 18.91
N ALA A 188 -7.47 -4.84 17.93
CA ALA A 188 -6.63 -3.67 18.16
C ALA A 188 -6.88 -2.57 17.14
N ILE A 189 -6.45 -1.36 17.47
CA ILE A 189 -6.35 -0.20 16.56
C ILE A 189 -4.88 -0.05 16.17
N VAL A 190 -4.59 0.27 14.90
CA VAL A 190 -3.24 0.47 14.39
C VAL A 190 -3.09 1.91 13.93
N THR A 191 -2.02 2.57 14.35
CA THR A 191 -1.67 3.93 13.93
C THR A 191 -0.28 3.99 13.31
N GLY A 192 -0.05 4.96 12.42
CA GLY A 192 1.24 5.21 11.78
C GLY A 192 2.14 6.17 12.57
N GLU A 193 2.01 6.23 13.88
CA GLU A 193 2.78 7.16 14.72
C GLU A 193 4.22 6.69 14.91
N ALA A 194 5.18 7.64 14.77
CA ALA A 194 6.59 7.47 15.09
C ALA A 194 7.00 8.47 16.18
N LEU A 195 7.81 8.02 17.14
CA LEU A 195 8.17 8.83 18.30
C LEU A 195 8.89 10.12 17.92
N GLY A 196 8.38 11.25 18.38
CA GLY A 196 9.02 12.56 18.19
C GLY A 196 8.93 13.15 16.79
N GLN A 197 8.22 12.53 15.85
CA GLN A 197 8.07 13.03 14.49
C GLN A 197 7.30 14.36 14.45
N VAL A 198 6.25 14.48 15.27
CA VAL A 198 5.51 15.73 15.51
C VAL A 198 5.20 15.89 17.00
N SER A 199 4.80 17.09 17.40
CA SER A 199 4.54 17.42 18.82
C SER A 199 3.53 16.51 19.53
N SER A 200 2.51 16.02 18.83
CA SER A 200 1.55 15.06 19.38
C SER A 200 2.11 13.64 19.57
N GLN A 201 3.30 13.34 19.04
CA GLN A 201 3.95 12.03 19.11
C GLN A 201 5.10 11.96 20.11
N THR A 202 5.13 12.85 21.11
CA THR A 202 6.01 12.68 22.28
C THR A 202 5.46 11.59 23.19
N LEU A 203 6.30 10.95 24.00
CA LEU A 203 5.85 9.93 24.96
C LEU A 203 4.77 10.45 25.90
N SER A 204 4.92 11.71 26.37
CA SER A 204 3.94 12.36 27.25
C SER A 204 2.58 12.50 26.56
N ASN A 205 2.55 12.93 25.31
CA ASN A 205 1.31 13.09 24.56
C ASN A 205 0.71 11.74 24.14
N LEU A 206 1.53 10.79 23.71
CA LEU A 206 1.05 9.44 23.36
C LEU A 206 0.41 8.76 24.59
N SER A 207 0.99 8.94 25.79
CA SER A 207 0.40 8.39 27.03
C SER A 207 -1.02 8.91 27.29
N VAL A 208 -1.22 10.24 27.19
CA VAL A 208 -2.57 10.80 27.40
C VAL A 208 -3.52 10.57 26.21
N ILE A 209 -3.00 10.35 25.01
CA ILE A 209 -3.81 9.96 23.85
C ILE A 209 -4.35 8.56 24.03
N ASP A 210 -3.54 7.61 24.52
CA ASP A 210 -3.95 6.22 24.75
C ASP A 210 -5.04 6.07 25.81
N GLU A 211 -5.12 6.99 26.76
CA GLU A 211 -6.20 7.03 27.77
C GLU A 211 -7.61 7.27 27.14
N ALA A 212 -7.69 7.60 25.84
CA ALA A 212 -8.97 7.82 25.17
C ALA A 212 -9.65 6.52 24.69
N THR A 213 -9.01 5.36 24.81
CA THR A 213 -9.54 4.07 24.37
C THR A 213 -9.09 2.93 25.26
N ASP A 214 -9.94 1.93 25.45
CA ASP A 214 -9.60 0.67 26.11
C ASP A 214 -9.03 -0.37 25.13
N LYS A 215 -9.01 -0.09 23.84
CA LYS A 215 -8.42 -0.97 22.82
C LYS A 215 -6.89 -0.89 22.83
N LEU A 216 -6.26 -2.03 22.58
CA LEU A 216 -4.82 -2.06 22.30
C LEU A 216 -4.49 -1.19 21.08
N VAL A 217 -3.62 -0.20 21.26
CA VAL A 217 -3.12 0.65 20.17
C VAL A 217 -1.75 0.17 19.74
N LEU A 218 -1.66 -0.36 18.53
CA LEU A 218 -0.43 -0.84 17.91
C LEU A 218 0.23 0.27 17.08
N ARG A 219 1.52 0.50 17.35
CA ARG A 219 2.36 1.48 16.64
C ARG A 219 3.57 0.81 15.99
N PRO A 220 3.40 0.15 14.84
CA PRO A 220 4.50 -0.63 14.22
C PRO A 220 5.72 0.21 13.87
N LEU A 221 5.57 1.54 13.76
CA LEU A 221 6.61 2.47 13.30
C LEU A 221 7.24 3.28 14.45
N ILE A 222 6.90 2.99 15.70
CA ILE A 222 7.21 3.86 16.86
C ILE A 222 8.69 4.21 17.00
N THR A 223 9.60 3.32 16.57
CA THR A 223 11.05 3.49 16.65
C THR A 223 11.72 3.72 15.29
N MET A 224 10.94 3.86 14.22
CA MET A 224 11.49 4.02 12.87
C MET A 224 11.78 5.48 12.54
N ASP A 225 12.89 5.72 11.85
CA ASP A 225 13.19 7.00 11.24
C ASP A 225 12.31 7.26 10.00
N LYS A 226 12.06 8.55 9.71
CA LYS A 226 11.25 8.93 8.55
C LYS A 226 11.79 8.36 7.24
N GLN A 227 13.13 8.31 7.09
CA GLN A 227 13.75 7.75 5.88
C GLN A 227 13.53 6.24 5.76
N GLU A 228 13.54 5.50 6.86
CA GLU A 228 13.24 4.06 6.86
C GLU A 228 11.79 3.81 6.42
N ILE A 229 10.85 4.62 6.93
CA ILE A 229 9.43 4.54 6.54
C ILE A 229 9.26 4.84 5.05
N ILE A 230 9.92 5.90 4.53
CA ILE A 230 9.89 6.24 3.11
C ILE A 230 10.47 5.11 2.25
N ASN A 231 11.58 4.50 2.67
CA ASN A 231 12.20 3.39 1.95
C ASN A 231 11.26 2.17 1.87
N ILE A 232 10.56 1.85 2.97
CA ILE A 232 9.55 0.78 2.98
C ILE A 232 8.38 1.16 2.06
N ALA A 233 7.88 2.40 2.13
CA ALA A 233 6.81 2.87 1.25
C ALA A 233 7.19 2.77 -0.23
N GLN A 234 8.45 3.07 -0.59
CA GLN A 234 8.97 2.87 -1.95
C GLN A 234 8.98 1.39 -2.34
N GLN A 235 9.48 0.53 -1.44
CA GLN A 235 9.56 -0.91 -1.66
C GLN A 235 8.18 -1.55 -1.87
N ILE A 236 7.17 -1.10 -1.13
CA ILE A 236 5.79 -1.62 -1.22
C ILE A 236 4.93 -0.86 -2.24
N GLY A 237 5.46 0.14 -2.93
CA GLY A 237 4.77 0.88 -3.99
C GLY A 237 3.73 1.91 -3.51
N THR A 238 3.75 2.32 -2.22
CA THR A 238 2.81 3.32 -1.68
C THR A 238 3.37 4.74 -1.63
N ALA A 239 4.69 4.92 -1.93
CA ALA A 239 5.37 6.19 -1.75
C ALA A 239 4.79 7.33 -2.61
N ASP A 240 4.41 7.04 -3.84
CA ASP A 240 3.95 8.08 -4.75
C ASP A 240 2.50 8.47 -4.49
N PHE A 241 1.66 7.55 -4.00
CA PHE A 241 0.35 7.92 -3.42
C PHE A 241 0.55 8.91 -2.27
N ALA A 242 1.46 8.58 -1.35
CA ALA A 242 1.70 9.41 -0.18
C ALA A 242 2.23 10.82 -0.52
N ARG A 243 3.06 10.96 -1.58
CA ARG A 243 3.56 12.26 -2.03
C ARG A 243 2.47 13.19 -2.57
N SER A 244 1.42 12.61 -3.14
CA SER A 244 0.29 13.37 -3.68
C SER A 244 -0.78 13.70 -2.63
N MET A 245 -0.66 13.15 -1.40
CA MET A 245 -1.61 13.38 -0.32
C MET A 245 -1.26 14.63 0.49
N PRO A 246 -2.21 15.57 0.66
CA PRO A 246 -2.05 16.69 1.58
C PRO A 246 -2.05 16.21 3.04
N GLU A 247 -1.20 16.80 3.87
CA GLU A 247 -1.18 16.53 5.31
C GLU A 247 -2.15 17.46 6.05
N TYR A 248 -3.31 16.92 6.46
CA TYR A 248 -4.33 17.69 7.19
C TYR A 248 -4.14 17.73 8.70
N CYS A 249 -3.63 16.65 9.29
CA CYS A 249 -3.51 16.55 10.75
C CYS A 249 -2.46 17.49 11.38
N GLY A 250 -1.45 17.92 10.62
CA GLY A 250 -0.40 18.82 11.10
C GLY A 250 -0.78 20.29 11.14
N VAL A 251 -1.87 20.67 10.47
CA VAL A 251 -2.23 22.10 10.25
C VAL A 251 -3.19 22.64 11.33
N ILE A 252 -3.76 21.78 12.17
CA ILE A 252 -4.81 22.15 13.12
C ILE A 252 -4.31 23.06 14.28
N SER A 253 -3.01 23.10 14.56
CA SER A 253 -2.44 23.87 15.68
C SER A 253 -1.21 24.67 15.27
N ASN A 254 -1.18 25.96 15.63
CA ASN A 254 -0.05 26.86 15.35
C ASN A 254 1.08 26.80 16.40
N LYS A 255 0.78 26.40 17.62
CA LYS A 255 1.73 26.27 18.75
C LYS A 255 1.41 25.02 19.57
N PRO A 256 1.58 23.82 18.97
CA PRO A 256 1.19 22.57 19.62
C PRO A 256 2.04 22.30 20.86
N THR A 257 1.40 21.84 21.94
CA THR A 257 2.10 21.40 23.15
C THR A 257 2.83 20.08 22.93
N VAL A 258 4.01 19.95 23.53
CA VAL A 258 4.77 18.68 23.57
C VAL A 258 4.47 17.86 24.82
N LYS A 259 3.71 18.44 25.79
CA LYS A 259 3.34 17.81 27.06
C LYS A 259 1.97 18.32 27.51
N ALA A 260 0.91 17.72 27.02
CA ALA A 260 -0.45 18.02 27.43
C ALA A 260 -0.69 17.54 28.88
N GLN A 261 -1.28 18.41 29.69
CA GLN A 261 -1.65 18.10 31.08
C GLN A 261 -3.04 17.45 31.09
N ARG A 262 -3.23 16.42 31.95
CA ARG A 262 -4.51 15.67 32.03
C ARG A 262 -5.68 16.57 32.40
N ASP A 263 -5.49 17.46 33.39
CA ASP A 263 -6.54 18.37 33.85
C ASP A 263 -6.98 19.32 32.72
N ALA A 264 -6.03 19.90 32.00
CA ALA A 264 -6.31 20.79 30.85
C ALA A 264 -7.01 20.04 29.71
N LEU A 265 -6.65 18.77 29.47
CA LEU A 265 -7.34 17.92 28.49
C LEU A 265 -8.77 17.61 28.93
N ALA A 266 -8.97 17.27 30.20
CA ALA A 266 -10.30 16.99 30.75
C ALA A 266 -11.20 18.22 30.67
N GLU A 267 -10.69 19.40 31.00
CA GLU A 267 -11.41 20.66 30.84
C GLU A 267 -11.76 20.95 29.36
N ALA A 268 -10.81 20.83 28.44
CA ALA A 268 -11.05 21.04 27.03
C ALA A 268 -12.09 20.04 26.48
N GLU A 269 -11.98 18.77 26.82
CA GLU A 269 -12.91 17.74 26.37
C GLU A 269 -14.30 17.85 26.99
N SER A 270 -14.45 18.44 28.18
CA SER A 270 -15.74 18.68 28.81
C SER A 270 -16.64 19.66 28.02
N GLN A 271 -16.04 20.47 27.15
CA GLN A 271 -16.74 21.42 26.27
C GLN A 271 -17.24 20.77 24.97
N LEU A 272 -16.76 19.57 24.63
CA LEU A 272 -17.10 18.87 23.40
C LEU A 272 -18.38 18.03 23.58
N ASP A 273 -19.14 17.90 22.50
CA ASP A 273 -20.31 17.03 22.47
C ASP A 273 -19.89 15.56 22.25
N ILE A 274 -20.02 14.76 23.30
CA ILE A 274 -19.68 13.32 23.26
C ILE A 274 -20.60 12.56 22.28
N GLU A 275 -21.85 12.99 22.09
CA GLU A 275 -22.78 12.33 21.15
C GLU A 275 -22.40 12.59 19.69
N LEU A 276 -21.69 13.68 19.40
CA LEU A 276 -21.22 13.98 18.05
C LEU A 276 -20.33 12.85 17.50
N ILE A 277 -19.44 12.29 18.32
CA ILE A 277 -18.59 11.16 17.93
C ILE A 277 -19.43 9.94 17.53
N LYS A 278 -20.46 9.62 18.31
CA LYS A 278 -21.34 8.49 18.01
C LYS A 278 -22.15 8.77 16.72
N GLN A 279 -22.55 10.03 16.51
CA GLN A 279 -23.31 10.45 15.33
C GLN A 279 -22.48 10.29 14.06
N VAL A 280 -21.24 10.84 14.00
CA VAL A 280 -20.39 10.73 12.81
C VAL A 280 -20.01 9.28 12.51
N VAL A 281 -19.81 8.44 13.54
CA VAL A 281 -19.56 7.01 13.33
C VAL A 281 -20.82 6.29 12.80
N ARG A 282 -22.02 6.59 13.28
CA ARG A 282 -23.26 6.02 12.73
C ARG A 282 -23.50 6.39 11.27
N GLN A 283 -23.06 7.58 10.85
CA GLN A 283 -23.16 8.07 9.48
C GLN A 283 -22.02 7.60 8.58
N SER A 284 -21.04 6.87 9.14
CA SER A 284 -19.90 6.37 8.38
C SER A 284 -20.32 5.45 7.24
N ARG A 285 -19.57 5.51 6.15
CA ARG A 285 -19.68 4.55 5.05
C ARG A 285 -18.76 3.35 5.31
N VAL A 286 -19.36 2.15 5.21
CA VAL A 286 -18.61 0.89 5.30
C VAL A 286 -18.79 0.15 3.98
N GLU A 287 -17.67 -0.17 3.33
CA GLU A 287 -17.69 -0.91 2.07
C GLU A 287 -16.62 -2.01 2.06
N ASP A 288 -16.77 -2.97 1.18
CA ASP A 288 -15.71 -3.94 0.94
C ASP A 288 -14.62 -3.29 0.06
N VAL A 289 -13.34 -3.46 0.43
CA VAL A 289 -12.22 -2.87 -0.32
C VAL A 289 -12.20 -3.37 -1.77
N SER A 290 -12.61 -4.61 -2.02
CA SER A 290 -12.71 -5.17 -3.38
C SER A 290 -13.71 -4.41 -4.26
N GLN A 291 -14.76 -3.84 -3.65
CA GLN A 291 -15.82 -3.10 -4.34
C GLN A 291 -15.48 -1.62 -4.57
N ILE A 292 -14.35 -1.13 -4.04
CA ILE A 292 -13.91 0.25 -4.29
C ILE A 292 -13.84 0.54 -5.79
N GLY A 293 -13.42 -0.45 -6.59
CA GLY A 293 -13.43 -0.36 -8.04
C GLY A 293 -14.83 -0.23 -8.64
N GLU A 294 -15.79 -1.01 -8.15
CA GLU A 294 -17.17 -1.06 -8.66
C GLU A 294 -17.99 0.18 -8.27
N THR A 295 -17.87 0.64 -7.02
CA THR A 295 -18.51 1.90 -6.57
C THR A 295 -17.93 3.12 -7.24
N THR A 296 -16.66 3.05 -7.66
CA THR A 296 -16.04 4.03 -8.53
C THR A 296 -16.67 3.97 -9.92
N GLU A 297 -17.11 2.81 -10.43
CA GLU A 297 -17.83 2.69 -11.69
C GLU A 297 -19.15 3.47 -11.71
N GLN A 298 -19.91 3.48 -10.63
CA GLN A 298 -21.14 4.27 -10.52
C GLN A 298 -20.88 5.79 -10.44
N ARG A 299 -19.73 6.22 -9.89
CA ARG A 299 -19.27 7.62 -9.92
C ARG A 299 -18.57 7.95 -11.24
N VAL A 300 -17.91 6.98 -11.84
CA VAL A 300 -17.16 7.02 -13.12
C VAL A 300 -18.09 6.87 -14.35
N GLN A 301 -19.41 6.83 -14.21
CA GLN A 301 -20.32 7.08 -15.36
C GLN A 301 -20.06 8.44 -16.04
N LYS A 302 -19.16 9.27 -15.49
CA LYS A 302 -18.64 10.50 -16.07
C LYS A 302 -17.25 10.37 -16.72
N VAL A 303 -16.50 9.29 -16.49
CA VAL A 303 -15.21 9.09 -17.17
C VAL A 303 -15.44 8.24 -18.40
N ASP A 304 -15.27 8.84 -19.56
CA ASP A 304 -15.47 8.18 -20.85
C ASP A 304 -14.52 6.97 -20.99
N ALA A 305 -15.12 5.77 -21.10
CA ALA A 305 -14.39 4.58 -21.47
C ALA A 305 -14.31 4.51 -22.99
N VAL A 306 -13.12 4.70 -23.54
CA VAL A 306 -12.87 4.74 -24.97
C VAL A 306 -12.44 3.36 -25.45
N GLN A 307 -13.17 2.77 -26.39
CA GLN A 307 -12.84 1.50 -27.05
C GLN A 307 -12.08 1.69 -28.36
N SER A 308 -12.22 2.86 -29.01
CA SER A 308 -11.55 3.19 -30.26
C SER A 308 -10.59 4.35 -30.06
N VAL A 309 -9.34 4.17 -30.50
CA VAL A 309 -8.27 5.16 -30.36
C VAL A 309 -7.94 5.75 -31.74
N THR A 310 -7.79 7.08 -31.77
CA THR A 310 -7.29 7.80 -32.96
C THR A 310 -5.91 8.37 -32.66
N SER A 311 -4.93 8.15 -33.53
CA SER A 311 -3.52 8.51 -33.32
C SER A 311 -3.25 10.02 -33.27
N GLU A 312 -4.14 10.84 -33.82
CA GLU A 312 -3.91 12.29 -33.89
C GLU A 312 -4.11 13.02 -32.56
N THR A 313 -4.96 12.48 -31.67
CA THR A 313 -5.37 13.17 -30.44
C THR A 313 -5.21 12.36 -29.17
N HIS A 314 -4.99 11.04 -29.29
CA HIS A 314 -4.97 10.12 -28.15
C HIS A 314 -3.58 9.48 -27.98
N GLU A 315 -3.09 9.47 -26.73
CA GLU A 315 -1.97 8.62 -26.32
C GLU A 315 -2.45 7.64 -25.22
N ILE A 316 -1.95 6.41 -25.25
CA ILE A 316 -2.26 5.44 -24.19
C ILE A 316 -1.16 5.50 -23.13
N ILE A 317 -1.57 5.54 -21.86
CA ILE A 317 -0.66 5.38 -20.72
C ILE A 317 -0.95 4.03 -20.08
N ASP A 318 -0.02 3.09 -20.21
CA ASP A 318 -0.03 1.85 -19.43
C ASP A 318 0.42 2.16 -18.00
N ILE A 319 -0.53 2.08 -17.07
CA ILE A 319 -0.30 2.45 -15.67
C ILE A 319 0.07 1.25 -14.79
N ARG A 320 0.27 0.07 -15.34
CA ARG A 320 0.65 -1.13 -14.60
C ARG A 320 2.06 -1.00 -14.00
N SER A 321 2.35 -1.81 -12.98
CA SER A 321 3.72 -1.94 -12.47
C SER A 321 4.66 -2.53 -13.52
N GLN A 322 5.98 -2.35 -13.35
CA GLN A 322 6.97 -2.91 -14.28
C GLN A 322 6.85 -4.43 -14.37
N ASP A 323 6.68 -5.10 -13.22
CA ASP A 323 6.53 -6.56 -13.17
C ASP A 323 5.29 -7.06 -13.94
N GLU A 324 4.17 -6.33 -13.87
CA GLU A 324 2.97 -6.67 -14.64
C GLU A 324 3.17 -6.50 -16.15
N VAL A 325 3.93 -5.47 -16.55
CA VAL A 325 4.28 -5.22 -17.97
C VAL A 325 5.24 -6.27 -18.49
N ASP A 326 6.26 -6.63 -17.71
CA ASP A 326 7.26 -7.64 -18.09
C ASP A 326 6.61 -9.03 -18.24
N ASN A 327 5.67 -9.38 -17.35
CA ASN A 327 4.93 -10.64 -17.43
C ASN A 327 3.93 -10.69 -18.59
N LYS A 328 3.33 -9.55 -18.94
CA LYS A 328 2.33 -9.45 -20.01
C LYS A 328 2.43 -8.10 -20.72
N PRO A 329 3.32 -7.97 -21.72
CA PRO A 329 3.50 -6.74 -22.47
C PRO A 329 2.18 -6.24 -23.09
N PHE A 330 1.97 -4.92 -23.03
CA PHE A 330 0.81 -4.30 -23.68
C PHE A 330 1.02 -4.25 -25.19
N VAL A 331 0.00 -4.68 -25.93
CA VAL A 331 0.00 -4.60 -27.40
C VAL A 331 -0.89 -3.43 -27.80
N ALA A 332 -0.31 -2.45 -28.47
CA ALA A 332 -1.05 -1.30 -28.99
C ALA A 332 -2.16 -1.75 -29.95
N PRO A 333 -3.33 -1.12 -29.94
CA PRO A 333 -4.43 -1.47 -30.86
C PRO A 333 -4.11 -1.16 -32.34
N LYS A 334 -3.14 -0.26 -32.59
CA LYS A 334 -2.61 0.10 -33.89
C LYS A 334 -1.15 0.54 -33.74
N ASP A 335 -0.36 0.38 -34.83
CA ASP A 335 1.08 0.70 -34.83
C ASP A 335 1.39 2.20 -34.72
N ASP A 336 0.44 3.07 -35.08
CA ASP A 336 0.57 4.52 -35.06
C ASP A 336 0.19 5.17 -33.71
N ILE A 337 -0.23 4.38 -32.71
CA ILE A 337 -0.62 4.88 -31.39
C ILE A 337 0.58 4.91 -30.47
N VAL A 338 0.84 6.09 -29.91
CA VAL A 338 1.87 6.26 -28.88
C VAL A 338 1.42 5.61 -27.59
N VAL A 339 2.22 4.67 -27.08
CA VAL A 339 2.04 4.04 -25.77
C VAL A 339 3.18 4.47 -24.86
N ARG A 340 2.82 5.05 -23.73
CA ARG A 340 3.77 5.39 -22.65
C ARG A 340 3.58 4.42 -21.49
N HIS A 341 4.66 4.03 -20.85
CA HIS A 341 4.59 3.33 -19.58
C HIS A 341 4.88 4.30 -18.45
N ILE A 342 3.84 4.64 -17.68
CA ILE A 342 3.93 5.46 -16.46
C ILE A 342 3.16 4.71 -15.39
N PRO A 343 3.84 3.98 -14.51
CA PRO A 343 3.16 3.23 -13.45
C PRO A 343 2.21 4.12 -12.65
N PHE A 344 1.04 3.58 -12.29
CA PHE A 344 -0.05 4.34 -11.65
C PHE A 344 0.43 5.18 -10.45
N PHE A 345 1.41 4.69 -9.69
CA PHE A 345 1.98 5.37 -8.54
C PHE A 345 2.89 6.57 -8.89
N LYS A 346 3.31 6.71 -10.16
CA LYS A 346 4.03 7.89 -10.69
C LYS A 346 3.13 8.84 -11.47
N LEU A 347 1.93 8.38 -11.83
CA LEU A 347 1.08 9.07 -12.79
C LEU A 347 0.67 10.46 -12.32
N ALA A 348 0.27 10.61 -11.05
CA ALA A 348 -0.17 11.90 -10.50
C ALA A 348 0.91 12.99 -10.61
N THR A 349 2.17 12.64 -10.35
CA THR A 349 3.30 13.58 -10.47
C THR A 349 3.69 13.81 -11.93
N ALA A 350 3.74 12.74 -12.73
CA ALA A 350 4.17 12.84 -14.12
C ALA A 350 3.13 13.50 -15.03
N PHE A 351 1.85 13.47 -14.68
CA PHE A 351 0.76 14.00 -15.52
C PHE A 351 0.82 15.52 -15.67
N ALA A 352 1.34 16.21 -14.68
CA ALA A 352 1.53 17.68 -14.72
C ALA A 352 2.50 18.13 -15.82
N ASP A 353 3.47 17.27 -16.18
CA ASP A 353 4.51 17.56 -17.19
C ASP A 353 4.11 17.10 -18.58
N LEU A 354 2.93 16.49 -18.76
CA LEU A 354 2.44 16.02 -20.05
C LEU A 354 1.82 17.14 -20.89
N ASP A 355 1.75 16.92 -22.19
CA ASP A 355 1.14 17.86 -23.14
C ASP A 355 -0.39 17.93 -22.97
N HIS A 356 -0.90 19.01 -22.39
CA HIS A 356 -2.33 19.18 -22.11
C HIS A 356 -3.22 19.34 -23.36
N SER A 357 -2.64 19.47 -24.56
CA SER A 357 -3.40 19.49 -25.82
C SER A 357 -3.85 18.09 -26.27
N LYS A 358 -3.27 17.04 -25.68
CA LYS A 358 -3.57 15.63 -25.98
C LYS A 358 -4.50 15.04 -24.95
N THR A 359 -5.26 14.02 -25.36
CA THR A 359 -6.08 13.19 -24.47
C THR A 359 -5.34 11.91 -24.12
N TYR A 360 -5.21 11.62 -22.83
CA TYR A 360 -4.53 10.46 -22.32
C TYR A 360 -5.51 9.36 -21.90
N LEU A 361 -5.33 8.18 -22.44
CA LEU A 361 -6.16 7.01 -22.18
C LEU A 361 -5.43 6.06 -21.25
N LEU A 362 -5.87 5.99 -19.98
CA LEU A 362 -5.23 5.14 -18.98
C LEU A 362 -5.61 3.68 -19.15
N TYR A 363 -4.62 2.81 -19.13
CA TYR A 363 -4.81 1.37 -19.24
C TYR A 363 -4.26 0.61 -18.03
N CYS A 364 -5.05 -0.33 -17.51
CA CYS A 364 -4.61 -1.42 -16.65
C CYS A 364 -5.42 -2.68 -16.98
N GLU A 365 -4.92 -3.87 -16.61
CA GLU A 365 -5.51 -5.15 -17.04
C GLU A 365 -6.96 -5.33 -16.56
N LYS A 366 -7.27 -4.97 -15.33
CA LYS A 366 -8.61 -5.10 -14.71
C LYS A 366 -9.50 -3.86 -14.88
N GLY A 367 -8.98 -2.78 -15.43
CA GLY A 367 -9.70 -1.52 -15.61
C GLY A 367 -9.99 -0.73 -14.31
N VAL A 368 -9.81 -1.30 -13.12
CA VAL A 368 -10.14 -0.68 -11.84
C VAL A 368 -9.20 0.45 -11.50
N MET A 369 -7.88 0.20 -11.55
CA MET A 369 -6.88 1.21 -11.20
C MET A 369 -6.86 2.37 -12.21
N SER A 370 -7.06 2.10 -13.51
CA SER A 370 -7.14 3.14 -14.54
C SER A 370 -8.36 4.07 -14.32
N LYS A 371 -9.50 3.52 -13.90
CA LYS A 371 -10.68 4.32 -13.55
C LYS A 371 -10.45 5.19 -12.31
N LEU A 372 -9.87 4.61 -11.25
CA LEU A 372 -9.53 5.36 -10.02
C LEU A 372 -8.56 6.50 -10.32
N GLN A 373 -7.51 6.25 -11.11
CA GLN A 373 -6.54 7.26 -11.49
C GLN A 373 -7.13 8.35 -12.39
N ALA A 374 -7.98 7.99 -13.34
CA ALA A 374 -8.65 8.96 -14.20
C ALA A 374 -9.57 9.87 -13.38
N LEU A 375 -10.37 9.32 -12.46
CA LEU A 375 -11.21 10.09 -11.55
C LEU A 375 -10.38 11.05 -10.68
N TYR A 376 -9.29 10.56 -10.10
CA TYR A 376 -8.39 11.38 -9.30
C TYR A 376 -7.83 12.56 -10.08
N LEU A 377 -7.34 12.33 -11.31
CA LEU A 377 -6.81 13.39 -12.16
C LEU A 377 -7.90 14.39 -12.58
N GLN A 378 -9.14 13.93 -12.85
CA GLN A 378 -10.27 14.81 -13.14
C GLN A 378 -10.65 15.68 -11.95
N GLU A 379 -10.60 15.15 -10.72
CA GLU A 379 -10.80 15.91 -9.49
C GLU A 379 -9.68 16.95 -9.26
N GLN A 380 -8.45 16.69 -9.78
CA GLN A 380 -7.35 17.65 -9.83
C GLN A 380 -7.52 18.74 -10.91
N GLY A 381 -8.57 18.66 -11.73
CA GLY A 381 -8.88 19.63 -12.79
C GLY A 381 -8.43 19.24 -14.19
N TYR A 382 -7.79 18.08 -14.38
CA TYR A 382 -7.40 17.58 -15.71
C TYR A 382 -8.60 17.00 -16.44
N GLN A 383 -9.04 17.65 -17.52
CA GLN A 383 -10.18 17.20 -18.33
C GLN A 383 -9.77 16.29 -19.51
N ASN A 384 -8.48 16.20 -19.78
CA ASN A 384 -7.90 15.48 -20.92
C ASN A 384 -7.45 14.04 -20.58
N VAL A 385 -8.18 13.39 -19.67
CA VAL A 385 -7.92 12.01 -19.24
C VAL A 385 -9.19 11.16 -19.31
N ALA A 386 -9.04 9.95 -19.86
CA ALA A 386 -10.09 8.94 -19.98
C ALA A 386 -9.50 7.54 -19.74
N VAL A 387 -10.32 6.51 -19.84
CA VAL A 387 -9.90 5.11 -19.65
C VAL A 387 -9.90 4.36 -20.97
N TYR A 388 -8.80 3.68 -21.31
CA TYR A 388 -8.79 2.73 -22.39
C TYR A 388 -9.29 1.37 -21.94
N GLN A 389 -10.35 0.89 -22.60
CA GLN A 389 -10.90 -0.44 -22.36
C GLN A 389 -10.85 -1.23 -23.69
N PRO A 390 -9.86 -2.14 -23.85
CA PRO A 390 -9.77 -2.91 -25.09
C PRO A 390 -11.05 -3.73 -25.30
N PRO A 391 -11.49 -3.91 -26.57
CA PRO A 391 -12.63 -4.76 -26.85
C PRO A 391 -12.37 -6.19 -26.40
N VAL A 392 -13.34 -6.77 -25.71
CA VAL A 392 -13.27 -8.18 -25.26
C VAL A 392 -13.15 -9.05 -26.52
N LYS A 393 -12.01 -9.71 -26.71
CA LYS A 393 -11.91 -10.75 -27.74
C LYS A 393 -12.87 -11.88 -27.35
N LYS A 394 -13.92 -12.03 -28.16
CA LYS A 394 -14.85 -13.19 -28.06
C LYS A 394 -14.15 -14.47 -28.44
#